data_9e03dc41e6a5b95fd3226077c475a001
#
_entry.id   9e03dc41e6a5b95fd3226077c475a001
#
_cell.length_a   1.000
_cell.length_b   1.000
_cell.length_c   1.000
_cell.angle_alpha   90.00
_cell.angle_beta   90.00
_cell.angle_gamma   90.00
#
_symmetry.space_group_name_H-M   'P 1'
#
loop_
_entity.id
_entity.type
_entity.pdbx_description
1 polymer ?
#
loop_
_entity_poly.entity_id
_entity_poly.type
_entity_poly.pdbx_seq_one_letter_code
_entity_poly.pdbx_strand_id
1 'polypeptide(L)'
;LQQAIVVDNKDTNFYITVSIEARGKGKLQLGNLHQRWSRKQFGKFVLGGNILHDSIRDEINYFFHPGDFKPPLAVYFAGYRPAEGFEGYLMMKNLGCPFLLFSDPRLEGGAFYLGSEELENKIKETIQYYLDYLGLTSKDLILSGLSMGTFPSLYYGAAFEPRGVIVGKPLANVGTIARRGRVEAPGVFNTSFDILRHQTGGVSYQDMENLDRRFWNTFKKANFTQTTFGLSYMKDEDMDSKAYDQLVEHLCYTGAKILSKGTSGRHNDDTDTNVTWFLHFYNMILEAEFGRGYK
;
A
#
# COMPACT_ATOMS: atom_id res chain seq x y z
N LEU A 1 -6.30 18.83 17.20
CA LEU A 1 -5.36 18.65 18.30
C LEU A 1 -3.93 18.66 17.75
N GLN A 2 -3.03 19.40 18.37
CA GLN A 2 -1.64 19.48 17.94
C GLN A 2 -0.76 18.36 18.54
N GLN A 3 -1.30 17.61 19.47
CA GLN A 3 -0.59 16.52 20.15
C GLN A 3 -1.52 15.31 20.30
N ALA A 4 -0.92 14.12 20.23
CA ALA A 4 -1.63 12.90 20.52
C ALA A 4 -2.04 12.83 22.00
N ILE A 5 -3.24 12.34 22.28
CA ILE A 5 -3.67 12.03 23.64
C ILE A 5 -3.17 10.64 23.96
N VAL A 6 -2.28 10.52 24.96
CA VAL A 6 -1.80 9.22 25.43
C VAL A 6 -2.68 8.76 26.58
N VAL A 7 -3.30 7.60 26.41
CA VAL A 7 -4.08 6.95 27.47
C VAL A 7 -3.28 5.76 28.00
N ASP A 8 -2.95 5.80 29.27
CA ASP A 8 -2.24 4.70 29.94
C ASP A 8 -3.29 3.66 30.41
N ASN A 9 -3.55 2.68 29.58
CA ASN A 9 -4.44 1.56 29.92
C ASN A 9 -3.60 0.35 30.32
N LYS A 10 -3.54 0.09 31.63
CA LYS A 10 -2.80 -1.07 32.20
C LYS A 10 -3.60 -2.36 32.17
N ASP A 11 -4.89 -2.26 31.97
CA ASP A 11 -5.79 -3.42 31.95
C ASP A 11 -6.43 -3.57 30.57
N THR A 12 -6.13 -4.67 29.93
CA THR A 12 -6.62 -4.99 28.56
C THR A 12 -8.13 -5.35 28.54
N ASN A 13 -8.77 -5.46 29.70
CA ASN A 13 -10.19 -5.83 29.81
C ASN A 13 -11.14 -4.61 29.85
N PHE A 14 -10.63 -3.38 29.73
CA PHE A 14 -11.45 -2.17 29.75
C PHE A 14 -11.59 -1.54 28.38
N TYR A 15 -12.75 -0.94 28.16
CA TYR A 15 -13.01 -0.08 27.02
C TYR A 15 -12.54 1.34 27.31
N ILE A 16 -11.96 2.00 26.30
CA ILE A 16 -11.66 3.42 26.34
C ILE A 16 -12.79 4.16 25.62
N THR A 17 -13.50 5.00 26.35
CA THR A 17 -14.52 5.87 25.77
C THR A 17 -13.93 7.26 25.54
N VAL A 18 -14.03 7.74 24.30
CA VAL A 18 -13.63 9.11 23.93
C VAL A 18 -14.87 9.97 23.82
N SER A 19 -14.97 11.01 24.64
CA SER A 19 -16.03 12.02 24.57
C SER A 19 -15.44 13.35 24.13
N ILE A 20 -16.06 13.97 23.13
CA ILE A 20 -15.64 15.27 22.60
C ILE A 20 -16.73 16.30 22.95
N GLU A 21 -16.38 17.31 23.75
CA GLU A 21 -17.24 18.46 24.03
C GLU A 21 -16.65 19.67 23.30
N ALA A 22 -17.51 20.38 22.55
CA ALA A 22 -17.14 21.63 21.89
C ALA A 22 -18.13 22.75 22.25
N ARG A 23 -17.59 23.90 22.60
CA ARG A 23 -18.40 25.12 22.93
C ARG A 23 -17.97 26.25 22.01
N GLY A 24 -18.94 26.93 21.43
CA GLY A 24 -18.69 28.10 20.57
C GLY A 24 -19.76 28.29 19.50
N LYS A 25 -19.54 29.29 18.64
CA LYS A 25 -20.33 29.50 17.42
C LYS A 25 -19.50 29.16 16.20
N GLY A 26 -20.00 28.30 15.34
CA GLY A 26 -19.29 27.90 14.12
C GLY A 26 -19.65 26.49 13.66
N LYS A 27 -18.87 25.97 12.70
CA LYS A 27 -18.98 24.58 12.25
C LYS A 27 -17.88 23.76 12.93
N LEU A 28 -18.24 22.62 13.50
CA LEU A 28 -17.29 21.63 13.98
C LEU A 28 -17.17 20.54 12.92
N GLN A 29 -15.95 20.32 12.45
CA GLN A 29 -15.62 19.19 11.59
C GLN A 29 -14.82 18.19 12.40
N LEU A 30 -15.36 16.98 12.55
CA LEU A 30 -14.64 15.85 13.14
C LEU A 30 -14.00 15.05 12.00
N GLY A 31 -12.70 14.92 12.06
CA GLY A 31 -11.94 14.03 11.17
C GLY A 31 -11.89 12.60 11.70
N ASN A 32 -11.04 11.80 11.11
CA ASN A 32 -10.84 10.40 11.50
C ASN A 32 -10.23 10.31 12.90
N LEU A 33 -10.64 9.28 13.64
CA LEU A 33 -9.99 8.89 14.89
C LEU A 33 -8.88 7.91 14.58
N HIS A 34 -7.64 8.31 14.82
CA HIS A 34 -6.48 7.42 14.72
C HIS A 34 -6.17 6.84 16.10
N GLN A 35 -6.30 5.54 16.25
CA GLN A 35 -5.97 4.83 17.47
C GLN A 35 -4.74 3.98 17.26
N ARG A 36 -3.78 4.07 18.19
CA ARG A 36 -2.47 3.39 18.07
C ARG A 36 -1.96 2.90 19.40
N TRP A 37 -1.22 1.81 19.40
CA TRP A 37 -0.44 1.39 20.54
C TRP A 37 0.79 2.29 20.70
N SER A 38 0.87 3.04 21.79
CA SER A 38 2.02 3.86 22.10
C SER A 38 3.21 3.02 22.56
N ARG A 39 4.39 3.30 22.03
CA ARG A 39 5.66 2.76 22.55
C ARG A 39 6.30 3.67 23.59
N LYS A 40 5.51 4.48 24.30
CA LYS A 40 5.89 5.35 25.42
C LYS A 40 7.28 5.99 25.33
N GLN A 41 8.30 5.27 25.78
CA GLN A 41 9.68 5.75 25.97
C GLN A 41 10.40 6.11 24.68
N PHE A 42 9.93 5.64 23.54
CA PHE A 42 10.60 5.84 22.26
C PHE A 42 10.05 7.02 21.47
N GLY A 43 9.03 7.70 21.97
CA GLY A 43 8.43 8.91 21.36
C GLY A 43 7.91 8.76 19.91
N LYS A 44 8.18 7.63 19.28
CA LYS A 44 7.70 7.26 17.94
C LYS A 44 6.91 5.98 18.03
N PHE A 45 5.79 5.93 17.31
CA PHE A 45 4.93 4.76 17.28
C PHE A 45 5.59 3.55 16.63
N VAL A 46 6.52 3.76 15.69
CA VAL A 46 7.22 2.70 14.98
C VAL A 46 8.72 2.84 15.18
N LEU A 47 9.33 1.79 15.75
CA LEU A 47 10.76 1.78 16.04
C LEU A 47 11.58 1.81 14.73
N GLY A 48 12.49 2.80 14.63
CA GLY A 48 13.34 3.00 13.45
C GLY A 48 12.61 3.60 12.25
N GLY A 49 11.29 3.80 12.34
CA GLY A 49 10.48 4.39 11.28
C GLY A 49 10.43 5.92 11.33
N ASN A 50 9.99 6.48 10.22
CA ASN A 50 9.66 7.89 10.04
C ASN A 50 8.19 8.03 9.67
N ILE A 51 7.66 9.24 9.79
CA ILE A 51 6.25 9.56 9.53
C ILE A 51 6.19 10.67 8.49
N LEU A 52 5.44 10.42 7.42
CA LEU A 52 4.95 11.45 6.50
C LEU A 52 3.57 11.89 6.99
N HIS A 53 3.29 13.16 6.95
CA HIS A 53 1.97 13.71 7.26
C HIS A 53 1.66 14.88 6.34
N ASP A 54 0.40 15.07 6.03
CA ASP A 54 -0.08 16.22 5.30
C ASP A 54 -0.67 17.30 6.23
N SER A 55 -1.19 18.38 5.62
CA SER A 55 -1.80 19.51 6.33
C SER A 55 -3.10 19.14 7.06
N ILE A 56 -3.80 18.08 6.66
CA ILE A 56 -4.98 17.56 7.34
C ILE A 56 -4.65 16.45 8.35
N ARG A 57 -3.36 16.15 8.54
CA ARG A 57 -2.80 15.18 9.48
C ARG A 57 -3.07 13.72 9.14
N ASP A 58 -3.28 13.42 7.88
CA ASP A 58 -3.15 12.05 7.42
C ASP A 58 -1.68 11.64 7.45
N GLU A 59 -1.42 10.39 7.83
CA GLU A 59 -0.06 9.92 8.07
C GLU A 59 0.24 8.62 7.34
N ILE A 60 1.47 8.51 6.84
CA ILE A 60 2.07 7.28 6.31
C ILE A 60 3.39 7.05 7.02
N ASN A 61 3.63 5.84 7.48
CA ASN A 61 4.92 5.47 8.06
C ASN A 61 5.84 4.91 6.99
N TYR A 62 7.15 5.18 7.12
CA TYR A 62 8.15 4.54 6.28
C TYR A 62 9.43 4.19 7.06
N PHE A 63 10.15 3.19 6.55
CA PHE A 63 11.40 2.71 7.09
C PHE A 63 12.38 2.43 5.96
N PHE A 64 13.60 2.93 6.05
CA PHE A 64 14.66 2.68 5.08
C PHE A 64 15.76 1.80 5.67
N HIS A 65 16.24 0.85 4.87
CA HIS A 65 17.42 0.04 5.17
C HIS A 65 18.38 0.07 3.97
N PRO A 66 19.67 0.39 4.19
CA PRO A 66 20.62 0.59 3.11
C PRO A 66 21.03 -0.69 2.37
N GLY A 67 20.74 -1.86 2.92
CA GLY A 67 21.18 -3.12 2.33
C GLY A 67 22.70 -3.15 2.11
N ASP A 68 23.09 -3.55 0.91
CA ASP A 68 24.49 -3.53 0.44
C ASP A 68 24.81 -2.28 -0.43
N PHE A 69 23.95 -1.28 -0.45
CA PHE A 69 24.05 -0.05 -1.27
C PHE A 69 24.07 -0.26 -2.79
N LYS A 70 23.74 -1.45 -3.28
CA LYS A 70 23.73 -1.77 -4.71
C LYS A 70 22.29 -1.91 -5.22
N PRO A 71 22.01 -1.57 -6.50
CA PRO A 71 20.67 -1.71 -7.05
C PRO A 71 20.11 -3.12 -6.94
N PRO A 72 18.78 -3.25 -6.90
CA PRO A 72 17.79 -2.18 -6.93
C PRO A 72 17.50 -1.56 -5.55
N LEU A 73 16.81 -0.39 -5.54
CA LEU A 73 15.99 0.01 -4.40
C LEU A 73 14.67 -0.76 -4.47
N ALA A 74 14.43 -1.61 -3.49
CA ALA A 74 13.19 -2.38 -3.39
C ALA A 74 12.21 -1.69 -2.44
N VAL A 75 11.08 -1.21 -2.94
CA VAL A 75 10.01 -0.60 -2.15
C VAL A 75 8.90 -1.60 -1.91
N TYR A 76 8.50 -1.77 -0.66
CA TYR A 76 7.41 -2.65 -0.27
C TYR A 76 6.33 -1.87 0.47
N PHE A 77 5.11 -1.96 -0.01
CA PHE A 77 3.93 -1.41 0.63
C PHE A 77 3.20 -2.51 1.38
N ALA A 78 3.01 -2.30 2.69
CA ALA A 78 2.30 -3.27 3.53
C ALA A 78 0.84 -3.45 3.11
N GLY A 79 0.33 -4.66 3.28
CA GLY A 79 -1.08 -4.97 3.15
C GLY A 79 -1.92 -4.39 4.29
N TYR A 80 -3.20 -4.80 4.36
CA TYR A 80 -4.09 -4.44 5.46
C TYR A 80 -3.49 -4.88 6.80
N ARG A 81 -3.34 -3.93 7.72
CA ARG A 81 -2.71 -4.19 9.00
C ARG A 81 -3.32 -3.34 10.11
N PRO A 82 -4.07 -3.92 11.04
CA PRO A 82 -4.70 -3.18 12.14
C PRO A 82 -3.71 -2.77 13.25
N ALA A 83 -2.49 -3.35 13.24
CA ALA A 83 -1.44 -3.03 14.20
C ALA A 83 -0.33 -2.21 13.55
N GLU A 84 0.21 -1.23 14.26
CA GLU A 84 1.38 -0.49 13.78
C GLU A 84 2.61 -1.36 13.62
N GLY A 85 3.40 -1.05 12.63
CA GLY A 85 4.65 -1.72 12.33
C GLY A 85 4.85 -1.88 10.83
N PHE A 86 5.96 -2.48 10.48
CA PHE A 86 6.30 -2.75 9.08
C PHE A 86 6.16 -4.23 8.79
N GLU A 87 5.32 -4.53 7.82
CA GLU A 87 5.26 -5.84 7.19
C GLU A 87 6.47 -6.04 6.28
N GLY A 88 6.87 -7.29 6.08
CA GLY A 88 7.87 -7.65 5.08
C GLY A 88 9.33 -7.37 5.47
N TYR A 89 9.63 -6.91 6.69
CA TYR A 89 11.02 -6.55 7.06
C TYR A 89 12.02 -7.67 6.82
N LEU A 90 11.76 -8.89 7.31
CA LEU A 90 12.68 -10.02 7.12
C LEU A 90 12.75 -10.46 5.67
N MET A 91 11.61 -10.46 4.98
CA MET A 91 11.52 -10.78 3.57
C MET A 91 12.40 -9.85 2.73
N MET A 92 12.24 -8.54 2.91
CA MET A 92 13.02 -7.54 2.16
C MET A 92 14.50 -7.53 2.56
N LYS A 93 14.80 -7.73 3.83
CA LYS A 93 16.18 -7.84 4.32
C LYS A 93 16.93 -9.02 3.67
N ASN A 94 16.25 -10.14 3.47
CA ASN A 94 16.83 -11.33 2.86
C ASN A 94 17.17 -11.14 1.36
N LEU A 95 16.58 -10.15 0.67
CA LEU A 95 16.97 -9.79 -0.69
C LEU A 95 18.38 -9.18 -0.76
N GLY A 96 18.87 -8.62 0.36
CA GLY A 96 20.20 -8.05 0.49
C GLY A 96 20.40 -6.67 -0.12
N CYS A 97 19.50 -6.21 -0.98
CA CYS A 97 19.55 -4.87 -1.58
C CYS A 97 18.98 -3.79 -0.64
N PRO A 98 19.20 -2.49 -0.94
CA PRO A 98 18.48 -1.40 -0.28
C PRO A 98 16.99 -1.57 -0.35
N PHE A 99 16.28 -1.31 0.76
CA PHE A 99 14.84 -1.39 0.72
C PHE A 99 14.14 -0.29 1.53
N LEU A 100 12.93 0.03 1.10
CA LEU A 100 12.04 1.00 1.71
C LEU A 100 10.70 0.33 2.01
N LEU A 101 10.27 0.36 3.26
CA LEU A 101 8.97 -0.17 3.68
C LEU A 101 8.03 0.99 3.93
N PHE A 102 6.81 0.89 3.42
CA PHE A 102 5.71 1.78 3.75
C PHE A 102 4.62 1.05 4.53
N SER A 103 3.98 1.75 5.46
CA SER A 103 2.82 1.29 6.20
C SER A 103 1.80 2.40 6.30
N ASP A 104 0.55 2.08 5.98
CA ASP A 104 -0.59 3.00 6.08
C ASP A 104 -1.37 2.70 7.37
N PRO A 105 -1.23 3.52 8.43
CA PRO A 105 -1.87 3.25 9.71
C PRO A 105 -3.30 3.78 9.81
N ARG A 106 -3.84 4.40 8.76
CA ARG A 106 -5.14 5.05 8.78
C ARG A 106 -6.28 4.03 8.75
N LEU A 107 -7.46 4.42 9.22
CA LEU A 107 -8.71 3.67 9.11
C LEU A 107 -8.58 2.20 9.54
N GLU A 108 -7.96 1.95 10.70
CA GLU A 108 -7.76 0.62 11.28
C GLU A 108 -6.78 -0.29 10.52
N GLY A 109 -6.78 -0.32 9.21
CA GLY A 109 -5.93 -1.22 8.42
C GLY A 109 -5.28 -0.59 7.20
N GLY A 110 -5.54 0.69 6.96
CA GLY A 110 -5.00 1.45 5.85
C GLY A 110 -6.06 2.04 4.92
N ALA A 111 -5.66 3.03 4.12
CA ALA A 111 -6.49 3.71 3.14
C ALA A 111 -5.90 3.61 1.72
N PHE A 112 -5.30 2.47 1.38
CA PHE A 112 -4.67 2.18 0.08
C PHE A 112 -3.56 3.17 -0.30
N TYR A 113 -2.95 3.85 0.70
CA TYR A 113 -1.91 4.87 0.49
C TYR A 113 -2.38 6.05 -0.38
N LEU A 114 -3.68 6.19 -0.59
CA LEU A 114 -4.31 7.34 -1.20
C LEU A 114 -4.52 8.44 -0.15
N GLY A 115 -4.52 9.70 -0.56
CA GLY A 115 -4.76 10.81 0.34
C GLY A 115 -4.88 12.12 -0.41
N SER A 116 -4.53 13.21 0.27
CA SER A 116 -4.35 14.50 -0.37
C SER A 116 -3.20 14.43 -1.38
N GLU A 117 -3.18 15.34 -2.35
CA GLU A 117 -2.07 15.48 -3.28
C GLU A 117 -0.75 15.71 -2.54
N GLU A 118 -0.79 16.46 -1.43
CA GLU A 118 0.38 16.68 -0.55
C GLU A 118 0.93 15.36 -0.01
N LEU A 119 0.07 14.49 0.53
CA LEU A 119 0.51 13.21 1.10
C LEU A 119 1.07 12.28 0.03
N GLU A 120 0.41 12.18 -1.12
CA GLU A 120 0.87 11.34 -2.23
C GLU A 120 2.18 11.85 -2.84
N ASN A 121 2.37 13.18 -2.91
CA ASN A 121 3.64 13.75 -3.32
C ASN A 121 4.75 13.43 -2.33
N LYS A 122 4.49 13.49 -1.02
CA LYS A 122 5.49 13.11 0.01
C LYS A 122 5.90 11.64 -0.09
N ILE A 123 5.00 10.73 -0.45
CA ILE A 123 5.36 9.33 -0.73
C ILE A 123 6.33 9.26 -1.93
N LYS A 124 5.99 9.93 -3.03
CA LYS A 124 6.84 9.97 -4.24
C LYS A 124 8.19 10.62 -3.96
N GLU A 125 8.20 11.76 -3.29
CA GLU A 125 9.42 12.48 -2.89
C GLU A 125 10.31 11.63 -1.98
N THR A 126 9.73 10.82 -1.09
CA THR A 126 10.50 9.90 -0.24
C THR A 126 11.18 8.81 -1.06
N ILE A 127 10.47 8.21 -2.02
CA ILE A 127 11.06 7.22 -2.93
C ILE A 127 12.18 7.86 -3.75
N GLN A 128 11.94 9.04 -4.32
CA GLN A 128 12.94 9.75 -5.11
C GLN A 128 14.16 10.14 -4.26
N TYR A 129 13.95 10.64 -3.04
CA TYR A 129 15.05 10.97 -2.12
C TYR A 129 15.99 9.79 -1.90
N TYR A 130 15.47 8.58 -1.71
CA TYR A 130 16.32 7.41 -1.51
C TYR A 130 16.94 6.88 -2.80
N LEU A 131 16.31 7.06 -3.95
CA LEU A 131 16.97 6.84 -5.24
C LEU A 131 18.18 7.77 -5.40
N ASP A 132 17.99 9.06 -5.16
CA ASP A 132 19.07 10.07 -5.25
C ASP A 132 20.18 9.81 -4.23
N TYR A 133 19.81 9.48 -2.98
CA TYR A 133 20.77 9.13 -1.92
C TYR A 133 21.66 7.92 -2.28
N LEU A 134 21.11 6.97 -3.01
CA LEU A 134 21.83 5.78 -3.47
C LEU A 134 22.53 5.97 -4.82
N GLY A 135 22.32 7.11 -5.49
CA GLY A 135 22.80 7.34 -6.85
C GLY A 135 22.09 6.48 -7.90
N LEU A 136 20.83 6.11 -7.65
CA LEU A 136 20.00 5.25 -8.48
C LEU A 136 18.95 6.06 -9.25
N THR A 137 18.33 5.40 -10.22
CA THR A 137 17.25 5.96 -11.05
C THR A 137 16.00 5.08 -10.98
N SER A 138 14.91 5.48 -11.63
CA SER A 138 13.71 4.64 -11.74
C SER A 138 13.99 3.29 -12.43
N LYS A 139 15.05 3.18 -13.23
CA LYS A 139 15.50 1.91 -13.83
C LYS A 139 16.11 0.94 -12.81
N ASP A 140 16.43 1.44 -11.63
CA ASP A 140 16.96 0.67 -10.52
C ASP A 140 15.93 0.49 -9.40
N LEU A 141 14.65 0.71 -9.69
CA LEU A 141 13.54 0.66 -8.74
C LEU A 141 12.66 -0.57 -8.96
N ILE A 142 12.31 -1.23 -7.87
CA ILE A 142 11.24 -2.23 -7.82
C ILE A 142 10.18 -1.76 -6.81
N LEU A 143 8.93 -1.69 -7.23
CA LEU A 143 7.79 -1.45 -6.36
C LEU A 143 7.04 -2.77 -6.12
N SER A 144 6.61 -3.00 -4.89
CA SER A 144 6.00 -4.28 -4.56
C SER A 144 5.03 -4.19 -3.39
N GLY A 145 4.13 -5.17 -3.32
CA GLY A 145 3.18 -5.29 -2.22
C GLY A 145 2.27 -6.50 -2.35
N LEU A 146 1.61 -6.84 -1.26
CA LEU A 146 0.62 -7.91 -1.19
C LEU A 146 -0.73 -7.31 -0.80
N SER A 147 -1.83 -7.86 -1.36
CA SER A 147 -3.19 -7.44 -1.04
C SER A 147 -3.36 -5.90 -1.18
N MET A 148 -3.73 -5.17 -0.14
CA MET A 148 -3.85 -3.70 -0.19
C MET A 148 -2.57 -3.01 -0.69
N GLY A 149 -1.38 -3.55 -0.38
CA GLY A 149 -0.10 -2.99 -0.81
C GLY A 149 0.15 -3.08 -2.33
N THR A 150 -0.65 -3.87 -3.04
CA THR A 150 -0.57 -3.97 -4.51
C THR A 150 -1.04 -2.70 -5.19
N PHE A 151 -2.06 -2.06 -4.63
CA PHE A 151 -2.61 -0.82 -5.15
C PHE A 151 -1.55 0.29 -5.27
N PRO A 152 -0.85 0.69 -4.18
CA PRO A 152 0.18 1.72 -4.28
C PRO A 152 1.37 1.28 -5.15
N SER A 153 1.71 -0.02 -5.18
CA SER A 153 2.77 -0.51 -6.05
C SER A 153 2.47 -0.27 -7.53
N LEU A 154 1.23 -0.47 -7.94
CA LEU A 154 0.75 -0.20 -9.30
C LEU A 154 0.53 1.30 -9.54
N TYR A 155 -0.11 1.98 -8.59
CA TYR A 155 -0.48 3.40 -8.70
C TYR A 155 0.74 4.32 -8.76
N TYR A 156 1.68 4.16 -7.83
CA TYR A 156 2.95 4.90 -7.87
C TYR A 156 3.90 4.34 -8.91
N GLY A 157 3.76 3.05 -9.28
CA GLY A 157 4.44 2.46 -10.42
C GLY A 157 4.21 3.22 -11.71
N ALA A 158 2.99 3.75 -11.90
CA ALA A 158 2.67 4.59 -13.04
C ALA A 158 3.40 5.94 -13.06
N ALA A 159 3.81 6.46 -11.91
CA ALA A 159 4.56 7.71 -11.81
C ALA A 159 6.07 7.53 -12.01
N PHE A 160 6.61 6.37 -11.61
CA PHE A 160 8.05 6.10 -11.68
C PHE A 160 8.47 5.29 -12.91
N GLU A 161 7.57 4.54 -13.52
CA GLU A 161 7.87 3.61 -14.61
C GLU A 161 9.10 2.74 -14.27
N PRO A 162 9.03 1.98 -13.15
CA PRO A 162 10.19 1.31 -12.57
C PRO A 162 10.64 0.12 -13.40
N ARG A 163 11.82 -0.45 -13.07
CA ARG A 163 12.30 -1.69 -13.69
C ARG A 163 11.38 -2.88 -13.38
N GLY A 164 10.82 -2.94 -12.17
CA GLY A 164 9.94 -4.01 -11.75
C GLY A 164 8.75 -3.55 -10.93
N VAL A 165 7.61 -4.21 -11.12
CA VAL A 165 6.44 -4.11 -10.24
C VAL A 165 6.04 -5.53 -9.88
N ILE A 166 6.09 -5.87 -8.59
CA ILE A 166 5.80 -7.24 -8.12
C ILE A 166 4.64 -7.18 -7.14
N VAL A 167 3.53 -7.80 -7.48
CA VAL A 167 2.31 -7.75 -6.70
C VAL A 167 1.69 -9.13 -6.48
N GLY A 168 1.21 -9.35 -5.28
CA GLY A 168 0.47 -10.56 -4.93
C GLY A 168 -0.95 -10.26 -4.47
N LYS A 169 -1.94 -10.91 -5.08
CA LYS A 169 -3.37 -10.68 -4.85
C LYS A 169 -3.76 -9.23 -5.19
N PRO A 170 -3.66 -8.83 -6.48
CA PRO A 170 -3.81 -7.44 -6.89
C PRO A 170 -5.20 -6.88 -6.60
N LEU A 171 -5.24 -5.66 -6.10
CA LEU A 171 -6.43 -4.85 -5.87
C LEU A 171 -6.24 -3.51 -6.60
N ALA A 172 -7.22 -3.12 -7.43
CA ALA A 172 -7.18 -1.90 -8.23
C ALA A 172 -8.48 -1.09 -8.15
N ASN A 173 -9.61 -1.75 -7.89
CA ASN A 173 -10.94 -1.16 -7.95
C ASN A 173 -11.52 -0.93 -6.56
N VAL A 174 -10.95 0.02 -5.80
CA VAL A 174 -11.32 0.28 -4.39
C VAL A 174 -12.77 0.73 -4.25
N GLY A 175 -13.28 1.51 -5.20
CA GLY A 175 -14.69 1.89 -5.25
C GLY A 175 -15.63 0.70 -5.48
N THR A 176 -15.24 -0.22 -6.36
CA THR A 176 -15.97 -1.47 -6.60
C THR A 176 -15.95 -2.39 -5.36
N ILE A 177 -14.80 -2.50 -4.67
CA ILE A 177 -14.67 -3.23 -3.41
C ILE A 177 -15.65 -2.65 -2.37
N ALA A 178 -15.69 -1.32 -2.23
CA ALA A 178 -16.61 -0.64 -1.30
C ALA A 178 -18.08 -0.91 -1.66
N ARG A 179 -18.44 -0.88 -2.94
CA ARG A 179 -19.79 -1.20 -3.42
C ARG A 179 -20.22 -2.62 -3.06
N ARG A 180 -19.34 -3.59 -3.32
CA ARG A 180 -19.62 -5.00 -3.00
C ARG A 180 -19.73 -5.22 -1.49
N GLY A 181 -18.85 -4.61 -0.71
CA GLY A 181 -18.89 -4.67 0.75
C GLY A 181 -20.19 -4.16 1.35
N ARG A 182 -20.90 -3.26 0.65
CA ARG A 182 -22.19 -2.74 1.10
C ARG A 182 -23.33 -3.75 1.05
N VAL A 183 -23.44 -4.52 -0.04
CA VAL A 183 -24.65 -5.30 -0.36
C VAL A 183 -24.33 -6.77 -0.64
N GLU A 184 -23.30 -7.04 -1.44
CA GLU A 184 -23.05 -8.38 -1.98
C GLU A 184 -22.18 -9.22 -1.06
N ALA A 185 -21.20 -8.63 -0.40
CA ALA A 185 -20.20 -9.32 0.42
C ALA A 185 -19.85 -8.52 1.68
N PRO A 186 -20.82 -8.24 2.58
CA PRO A 186 -20.55 -7.54 3.81
C PRO A 186 -19.59 -8.39 4.68
N GLY A 187 -18.51 -7.80 5.13
CA GLY A 187 -17.52 -8.48 5.96
C GLY A 187 -16.30 -9.02 5.21
N VAL A 188 -16.26 -9.00 3.87
CA VAL A 188 -15.06 -9.36 3.11
C VAL A 188 -13.96 -8.30 3.29
N PHE A 189 -14.34 -7.02 3.30
CA PHE A 189 -13.43 -5.91 3.59
C PHE A 189 -14.16 -4.81 4.38
N ASN A 190 -14.16 -4.93 5.71
CA ASN A 190 -15.01 -4.16 6.61
C ASN A 190 -14.82 -2.64 6.51
N THR A 191 -13.61 -2.16 6.26
CA THR A 191 -13.29 -0.73 6.23
C THR A 191 -13.42 -0.10 4.83
N SER A 192 -13.84 -0.84 3.83
CA SER A 192 -13.90 -0.36 2.44
C SER A 192 -14.79 0.88 2.25
N PHE A 193 -15.87 0.94 3.00
CA PHE A 193 -16.78 2.10 2.99
C PHE A 193 -16.17 3.34 3.65
N ASP A 194 -15.43 3.14 4.73
CA ASP A 194 -14.73 4.23 5.42
C ASP A 194 -13.63 4.79 4.53
N ILE A 195 -12.93 3.92 3.80
CA ILE A 195 -11.94 4.31 2.80
C ILE A 195 -12.58 5.13 1.68
N LEU A 196 -13.70 4.68 1.11
CA LEU A 196 -14.42 5.41 0.07
C LEU A 196 -14.79 6.80 0.56
N ARG A 197 -15.42 6.91 1.75
CA ARG A 197 -15.83 8.18 2.34
C ARG A 197 -14.63 9.07 2.65
N HIS A 198 -13.55 8.51 3.14
CA HIS A 198 -12.32 9.25 3.44
C HIS A 198 -11.71 9.86 2.17
N GLN A 199 -11.68 9.09 1.08
CA GLN A 199 -11.04 9.51 -0.16
C GLN A 199 -11.89 10.44 -1.03
N THR A 200 -13.21 10.35 -0.96
CA THR A 200 -14.12 11.06 -1.88
C THR A 200 -15.04 12.06 -1.16
N GLY A 201 -15.15 11.98 0.17
CA GLY A 201 -16.12 12.75 0.96
C GLY A 201 -17.55 12.21 0.88
N GLY A 202 -17.83 11.22 0.03
CA GLY A 202 -19.15 10.64 -0.20
C GLY A 202 -19.15 9.11 -0.25
N VAL A 203 -20.32 8.54 -0.50
CA VAL A 203 -20.53 7.08 -0.61
C VAL A 203 -21.52 6.73 -1.72
N SER A 204 -21.70 7.62 -2.68
CA SER A 204 -22.57 7.39 -3.85
C SER A 204 -21.91 6.48 -4.88
N TYR A 205 -22.69 5.98 -5.83
CA TYR A 205 -22.13 5.25 -6.97
C TYR A 205 -21.13 6.07 -7.76
N GLN A 206 -21.38 7.38 -7.89
CA GLN A 206 -20.46 8.27 -8.57
C GLN A 206 -19.12 8.39 -7.83
N ASP A 207 -19.14 8.39 -6.49
CA ASP A 207 -17.92 8.41 -5.66
C ASP A 207 -17.11 7.12 -5.86
N MET A 208 -17.80 5.97 -5.92
CA MET A 208 -17.18 4.67 -6.18
C MET A 208 -16.50 4.64 -7.55
N GLU A 209 -17.21 5.07 -8.61
CA GLU A 209 -16.64 5.15 -9.96
C GLU A 209 -15.50 6.16 -10.07
N ASN A 210 -15.58 7.27 -9.36
CA ASN A 210 -14.52 8.29 -9.34
C ASN A 210 -13.25 7.73 -8.71
N LEU A 211 -13.38 6.95 -7.64
CA LEU A 211 -12.26 6.32 -6.96
C LEU A 211 -11.58 5.27 -7.85
N ASP A 212 -12.36 4.40 -8.52
CA ASP A 212 -11.81 3.44 -9.48
C ASP A 212 -11.15 4.14 -10.67
N ARG A 213 -11.80 5.18 -11.22
CA ARG A 213 -11.24 5.99 -12.33
C ARG A 213 -9.93 6.69 -11.94
N ARG A 214 -9.75 7.11 -10.70
CA ARG A 214 -8.49 7.71 -10.22
C ARG A 214 -7.31 6.79 -10.46
N PHE A 215 -7.45 5.52 -10.10
CA PHE A 215 -6.42 4.50 -10.36
C PHE A 215 -6.18 4.31 -11.85
N TRP A 216 -7.23 3.98 -12.60
CA TRP A 216 -7.09 3.62 -14.01
C TRP A 216 -6.64 4.78 -14.90
N ASN A 217 -7.06 6.01 -14.60
CA ASN A 217 -6.59 7.19 -15.33
C ASN A 217 -5.09 7.46 -15.12
N THR A 218 -4.55 7.11 -13.96
CA THR A 218 -3.12 7.21 -13.69
C THR A 218 -2.37 6.06 -14.34
N PHE A 219 -2.82 4.84 -14.11
CA PHE A 219 -2.14 3.63 -14.58
C PHE A 219 -2.07 3.53 -16.11
N LYS A 220 -3.15 3.88 -16.80
CA LYS A 220 -3.24 3.82 -18.27
C LYS A 220 -2.41 4.87 -19.02
N LYS A 221 -1.90 5.89 -18.34
CA LYS A 221 -1.05 6.92 -18.96
C LYS A 221 0.44 6.57 -18.95
N ALA A 222 0.82 5.59 -18.14
CA ALA A 222 2.23 5.26 -17.93
C ALA A 222 2.82 4.46 -19.10
N ASN A 223 4.10 4.66 -19.33
CA ASN A 223 4.87 3.91 -20.31
C ASN A 223 5.62 2.76 -19.64
N PHE A 224 5.06 1.56 -19.69
CA PHE A 224 5.62 0.37 -19.07
C PHE A 224 6.53 -0.48 -19.99
N THR A 225 6.97 0.04 -21.12
CA THR A 225 7.79 -0.73 -22.10
C THR A 225 9.07 -1.30 -21.52
N GLN A 226 9.61 -0.71 -20.45
CA GLN A 226 10.82 -1.16 -19.76
C GLN A 226 10.54 -1.84 -18.40
N THR A 227 9.27 -2.03 -18.05
CA THR A 227 8.87 -2.58 -16.76
C THR A 227 8.56 -4.07 -16.87
N THR A 228 9.07 -4.85 -15.94
CA THR A 228 8.70 -6.25 -15.76
C THR A 228 7.69 -6.38 -14.61
N PHE A 229 6.52 -6.93 -14.89
CA PHE A 229 5.48 -7.19 -13.90
C PHE A 229 5.55 -8.64 -13.42
N GLY A 230 5.60 -8.85 -12.11
CA GLY A 230 5.39 -10.14 -11.44
C GLY A 230 4.02 -10.14 -10.76
N LEU A 231 3.08 -10.93 -11.26
CA LEU A 231 1.69 -10.95 -10.80
C LEU A 231 1.35 -12.34 -10.23
N SER A 232 1.31 -12.48 -8.91
CA SER A 232 0.70 -13.65 -8.28
C SER A 232 -0.75 -13.33 -7.87
N TYR A 233 -1.71 -14.16 -8.25
CA TYR A 233 -3.12 -13.86 -8.06
C TYR A 233 -3.92 -15.08 -7.62
N MET A 234 -5.08 -14.82 -7.02
CA MET A 234 -6.04 -15.86 -6.65
C MET A 234 -7.07 -16.04 -7.78
N LYS A 235 -7.31 -17.28 -8.19
CA LYS A 235 -8.22 -17.60 -9.32
C LYS A 235 -9.69 -17.30 -8.99
N ASP A 236 -10.04 -17.45 -7.72
CA ASP A 236 -11.40 -17.24 -7.21
C ASP A 236 -11.46 -15.95 -6.36
N GLU A 237 -10.70 -14.92 -6.77
CA GLU A 237 -10.59 -13.64 -6.07
C GLU A 237 -11.95 -13.03 -5.76
N ASP A 238 -12.24 -12.81 -4.48
CA ASP A 238 -13.55 -12.38 -3.99
C ASP A 238 -13.60 -10.91 -3.51
N MET A 239 -12.45 -10.24 -3.37
CA MET A 239 -12.42 -8.79 -3.08
C MET A 239 -12.48 -7.97 -4.37
N ASP A 240 -11.55 -8.19 -5.29
CA ASP A 240 -11.47 -7.49 -6.58
C ASP A 240 -11.30 -8.47 -7.73
N SER A 241 -12.38 -9.18 -8.06
CA SER A 241 -12.38 -10.27 -9.03
C SER A 241 -11.97 -9.89 -10.47
N LYS A 242 -11.89 -8.59 -10.78
CA LYS A 242 -11.54 -8.09 -12.11
C LYS A 242 -10.13 -7.50 -12.20
N ALA A 243 -9.47 -7.24 -11.07
CA ALA A 243 -8.21 -6.52 -11.07
C ALA A 243 -7.14 -7.19 -11.93
N TYR A 244 -6.95 -8.50 -11.77
CA TYR A 244 -5.95 -9.23 -12.54
C TYR A 244 -6.20 -9.15 -14.05
N ASP A 245 -7.40 -9.47 -14.50
CA ASP A 245 -7.75 -9.49 -15.93
C ASP A 245 -7.62 -8.09 -16.55
N GLN A 246 -8.10 -7.05 -15.87
CA GLN A 246 -7.99 -5.66 -16.32
C GLN A 246 -6.54 -5.18 -16.41
N LEU A 247 -5.70 -5.59 -15.45
CA LEU A 247 -4.27 -5.28 -15.48
C LEU A 247 -3.58 -5.94 -16.66
N VAL A 248 -3.79 -7.25 -16.85
CA VAL A 248 -3.19 -8.00 -17.95
C VAL A 248 -3.66 -7.48 -19.28
N GLU A 249 -4.97 -7.26 -19.44
CA GLU A 249 -5.55 -6.68 -20.67
C GLU A 249 -4.85 -5.37 -21.04
N HIS A 250 -4.68 -4.47 -20.08
CA HIS A 250 -4.01 -3.20 -20.35
C HIS A 250 -2.52 -3.39 -20.65
N LEU A 251 -1.81 -4.17 -19.84
CA LEU A 251 -0.36 -4.33 -19.94
C LEU A 251 0.07 -5.04 -21.23
N CYS A 252 -0.73 -5.94 -21.78
CA CYS A 252 -0.46 -6.61 -23.05
C CYS A 252 -0.27 -5.63 -24.23
N TYR A 253 -0.86 -4.41 -24.15
CA TYR A 253 -0.73 -3.40 -25.20
C TYR A 253 0.43 -2.42 -24.95
N THR A 254 1.10 -2.49 -23.80
CA THR A 254 2.17 -1.53 -23.44
C THR A 254 3.57 -2.00 -23.82
N GLY A 255 3.75 -3.27 -24.20
CA GLY A 255 5.06 -3.88 -24.38
C GLY A 255 5.78 -4.30 -23.09
N ALA A 256 5.13 -4.17 -21.93
CA ALA A 256 5.63 -4.65 -20.66
C ALA A 256 5.85 -6.16 -20.66
N LYS A 257 6.86 -6.62 -19.93
CA LYS A 257 7.03 -8.06 -19.65
C LYS A 257 6.10 -8.47 -18.50
N ILE A 258 5.36 -9.55 -18.66
CA ILE A 258 4.43 -10.03 -17.64
C ILE A 258 4.81 -11.47 -17.25
N LEU A 259 5.15 -11.66 -15.98
CA LEU A 259 5.28 -12.94 -15.32
C LEU A 259 4.03 -13.12 -14.45
N SER A 260 3.30 -14.21 -14.60
CA SER A 260 2.09 -14.39 -13.80
C SER A 260 1.89 -15.82 -13.32
N LYS A 261 1.25 -15.95 -12.15
CA LYS A 261 0.89 -17.25 -11.58
C LYS A 261 -0.41 -17.15 -10.79
N GLY A 262 -1.39 -17.94 -11.22
CA GLY A 262 -2.66 -18.10 -10.51
C GLY A 262 -2.62 -19.26 -9.52
N THR A 263 -3.08 -19.00 -8.30
CA THR A 263 -3.30 -19.98 -7.23
C THR A 263 -4.81 -20.17 -7.06
N SER A 264 -5.26 -21.40 -6.82
CA SER A 264 -6.68 -21.67 -6.57
C SER A 264 -7.10 -21.13 -5.22
N GLY A 265 -8.35 -20.70 -5.09
CA GLY A 265 -8.92 -20.17 -3.86
C GLY A 265 -9.22 -18.68 -3.93
N ARG A 266 -9.90 -18.18 -2.88
CA ARG A 266 -10.28 -16.78 -2.68
C ARG A 266 -9.11 -15.99 -2.10
N HIS A 267 -9.29 -14.70 -1.91
CA HIS A 267 -8.25 -13.76 -1.48
C HIS A 267 -7.40 -14.24 -0.29
N ASN A 268 -8.01 -14.84 0.72
CA ASN A 268 -7.35 -15.25 1.96
C ASN A 268 -7.13 -16.77 2.10
N ASP A 269 -7.49 -17.58 1.10
CA ASP A 269 -7.48 -19.05 1.26
C ASP A 269 -6.06 -19.65 1.22
N ASP A 270 -5.15 -19.10 0.40
CA ASP A 270 -3.76 -19.60 0.27
C ASP A 270 -2.75 -18.45 0.13
N THR A 271 -2.50 -17.78 1.23
CA THR A 271 -1.52 -16.68 1.27
C THR A 271 -0.08 -17.18 1.10
N ASP A 272 0.26 -18.33 1.66
CA ASP A 272 1.63 -18.85 1.66
C ASP A 272 2.11 -19.20 0.25
N THR A 273 1.29 -19.87 -0.55
CA THR A 273 1.62 -20.15 -1.95
C THR A 273 1.73 -18.85 -2.76
N ASN A 274 0.85 -17.88 -2.51
CA ASN A 274 0.91 -16.60 -3.20
C ASN A 274 2.19 -15.82 -2.85
N VAL A 275 2.60 -15.80 -1.58
CA VAL A 275 3.87 -15.20 -1.12
C VAL A 275 5.06 -15.93 -1.72
N THR A 276 5.02 -17.26 -1.82
CA THR A 276 6.08 -18.05 -2.45
C THR A 276 6.29 -17.62 -3.90
N TRP A 277 5.24 -17.47 -4.70
CA TRP A 277 5.33 -16.99 -6.08
C TRP A 277 5.75 -15.52 -6.18
N PHE A 278 5.28 -14.67 -5.27
CA PHE A 278 5.74 -13.30 -5.16
C PHE A 278 7.26 -13.22 -4.98
N LEU A 279 7.83 -14.00 -4.07
CA LEU A 279 9.28 -14.08 -3.86
C LEU A 279 10.00 -14.70 -5.05
N HIS A 280 9.39 -15.69 -5.69
CA HIS A 280 9.97 -16.28 -6.90
C HIS A 280 10.10 -15.24 -8.02
N PHE A 281 9.10 -14.40 -8.26
CA PHE A 281 9.18 -13.30 -9.22
C PHE A 281 10.24 -12.27 -8.82
N TYR A 282 10.38 -11.98 -7.51
CA TYR A 282 11.48 -11.14 -7.04
C TYR A 282 12.83 -11.69 -7.46
N ASN A 283 13.08 -12.97 -7.19
CA ASN A 283 14.34 -13.61 -7.52
C ASN A 283 14.60 -13.60 -9.04
N MET A 284 13.59 -13.90 -9.84
CA MET A 284 13.71 -13.86 -11.31
C MET A 284 14.08 -12.46 -11.81
N ILE A 285 13.45 -11.41 -11.29
CA ILE A 285 13.73 -10.03 -11.70
C ILE A 285 15.09 -9.57 -11.17
N LEU A 286 15.45 -9.91 -9.93
CA LEU A 286 16.76 -9.59 -9.36
C LEU A 286 17.90 -10.25 -10.16
N GLU A 287 17.73 -11.49 -10.57
CA GLU A 287 18.72 -12.20 -11.39
C GLU A 287 18.79 -11.62 -12.81
N ALA A 288 17.65 -11.50 -13.49
CA ALA A 288 17.61 -11.12 -14.89
C ALA A 288 17.96 -9.65 -15.15
N GLU A 289 17.53 -8.74 -14.26
CA GLU A 289 17.65 -7.31 -14.49
C GLU A 289 18.81 -6.66 -13.69
N PHE A 290 19.24 -7.29 -12.59
CA PHE A 290 20.28 -6.75 -11.69
C PHE A 290 21.47 -7.67 -11.45
N GLY A 291 21.47 -8.87 -12.03
CA GLY A 291 22.56 -9.85 -11.85
C GLY A 291 22.74 -10.31 -10.40
N ARG A 292 21.66 -10.29 -9.60
CA ARG A 292 21.67 -10.67 -8.17
C ARG A 292 21.14 -12.09 -8.03
N GLY A 293 22.04 -13.06 -7.91
CA GLY A 293 21.64 -14.43 -7.60
C GLY A 293 21.08 -14.58 -6.18
N TYR A 294 20.20 -15.55 -6.00
CA TYR A 294 19.71 -15.97 -4.69
C TYR A 294 20.88 -16.46 -3.82
N LYS A 295 20.98 -15.94 -2.59
CA LYS A 295 21.90 -16.47 -1.57
C LYS A 295 21.22 -17.51 -0.72
#